data_08092e974b2fec770141c9c745210b04
#
_entry.id   08092e974b2fec770141c9c745210b04
#
_cell.length_a   1.000
_cell.length_b   1.000
_cell.length_c   1.000
_cell.angle_alpha   90.00
_cell.angle_beta   90.00
_cell.angle_gamma   90.00
#
_symmetry.space_group_name_H-M   'P 1'
#
loop_
_entity.id
_entity.type
_entity.pdbx_description
1 polymer ?
#
loop_
_entity_poly.entity_id
_entity_poly.type
_entity_poly.pdbx_seq_one_letter_code
_entity_poly.pdbx_strand_id
1 'polypeptide(L)'
;LDINMNQDVHDYHHKLTLEERHVYENVLAYLTTSDILAMRNIGLAVMEKMSAPELQIYQARQVYEESLHTWTYQHCIESIGLDQGEIYNRYRVVPEINGKIQIANRRLSSVLRPDIDLKDRNELHNFLMAYIFFAGIFEGCWFYNGFSPIFALQRRGLMKGTAEQLQYIMRDEVLHASFGIRAAKQIMAEENIKPDPKAIKLMWEECEAAETAYAGYLLKDPILGYSMEDHVGQYRFIANRRAKSLGLEAPYPGAEATLPWLDEQANLRKEKNFFETRVTEYQTGGALKWD
;
A
#
# COMPACT_ATOMS: atom_id res chain seq x y z
N LEU A 1 8.00 -16.09 7.78
CA LEU A 1 7.24 -17.20 7.18
C LEU A 1 7.83 -17.47 5.82
N ASP A 2 8.40 -18.66 5.62
CA ASP A 2 8.95 -19.07 4.33
C ASP A 2 7.78 -19.47 3.41
N ILE A 3 7.26 -18.49 2.67
CA ILE A 3 6.24 -18.76 1.66
C ILE A 3 6.95 -19.36 0.45
N ASN A 4 6.47 -20.53 0.00
CA ASN A 4 7.05 -21.23 -1.13
C ASN A 4 6.72 -20.50 -2.45
N MET A 5 7.77 -20.04 -3.14
CA MET A 5 7.66 -19.29 -4.41
C MET A 5 7.79 -20.16 -5.66
N ASN A 6 7.98 -21.47 -5.53
CA ASN A 6 8.22 -22.36 -6.70
C ASN A 6 7.10 -22.30 -7.74
N GLN A 7 5.83 -22.22 -7.27
CA GLN A 7 4.69 -22.10 -8.18
C GLN A 7 4.73 -20.75 -8.91
N ASP A 8 5.07 -19.67 -8.23
CA ASP A 8 5.16 -18.32 -8.82
C ASP A 8 6.26 -18.24 -9.87
N VAL A 9 7.42 -18.85 -9.62
CA VAL A 9 8.50 -18.96 -10.62
C VAL A 9 7.99 -19.67 -11.88
N HIS A 10 7.33 -20.81 -11.71
CA HIS A 10 6.75 -21.55 -12.84
C HIS A 10 5.67 -20.72 -13.56
N ASP A 11 4.75 -20.10 -12.82
CA ASP A 11 3.67 -19.30 -13.40
C ASP A 11 4.22 -18.11 -14.18
N TYR A 12 5.18 -17.38 -13.62
CA TYR A 12 5.79 -16.23 -14.26
C TYR A 12 6.45 -16.59 -15.60
N HIS A 13 7.27 -17.64 -15.62
CA HIS A 13 8.03 -18.02 -16.81
C HIS A 13 7.22 -18.75 -17.87
N HIS A 14 6.16 -19.48 -17.49
CA HIS A 14 5.49 -20.41 -18.39
C HIS A 14 3.99 -20.18 -18.58
N LYS A 15 3.32 -19.39 -17.71
CA LYS A 15 1.87 -19.19 -17.78
C LYS A 15 1.45 -17.75 -17.98
N LEU A 16 2.18 -16.78 -17.38
CA LEU A 16 1.85 -15.38 -17.55
C LEU A 16 2.11 -14.93 -18.99
N THR A 17 1.17 -14.18 -19.57
CA THR A 17 1.39 -13.44 -20.81
C THR A 17 2.42 -12.33 -20.62
N LEU A 18 2.90 -11.73 -21.69
CA LEU A 18 3.82 -10.59 -21.60
C LEU A 18 3.18 -9.39 -20.88
N GLU A 19 1.90 -9.17 -21.14
CA GLU A 19 1.11 -8.12 -20.52
C GLU A 19 0.95 -8.35 -19.01
N GLU A 20 0.69 -9.59 -18.60
CA GLU A 20 0.58 -9.95 -17.19
C GLU A 20 1.93 -9.85 -16.45
N ARG A 21 3.04 -10.20 -17.11
CA ARG A 21 4.39 -9.96 -16.57
C ARG A 21 4.65 -8.46 -16.42
N HIS A 22 4.29 -7.66 -17.42
CA HIS A 22 4.40 -6.21 -17.35
C HIS A 22 3.63 -5.65 -16.12
N VAL A 23 2.40 -6.10 -15.89
CA VAL A 23 1.61 -5.71 -14.71
C VAL A 23 2.31 -6.14 -13.43
N TYR A 24 2.72 -7.40 -13.32
CA TYR A 24 3.37 -7.95 -12.12
C TYR A 24 4.63 -7.16 -11.74
N GLU A 25 5.53 -6.98 -12.68
CA GLU A 25 6.80 -6.28 -12.46
C GLU A 25 6.61 -4.81 -12.05
N ASN A 26 5.68 -4.11 -12.69
CA ASN A 26 5.46 -2.69 -12.42
C ASN A 26 4.66 -2.45 -11.12
N VAL A 27 3.84 -3.40 -10.71
CA VAL A 27 3.25 -3.37 -9.36
C VAL A 27 4.35 -3.49 -8.30
N LEU A 28 5.25 -4.46 -8.42
CA LEU A 28 6.38 -4.60 -7.49
C LEU A 28 7.28 -3.36 -7.48
N ALA A 29 7.58 -2.80 -8.66
CA ALA A 29 8.38 -1.59 -8.77
C ALA A 29 7.76 -0.39 -8.05
N TYR A 30 6.45 -0.21 -8.17
CA TYR A 30 5.72 0.85 -7.47
C TYR A 30 5.70 0.62 -5.95
N LEU A 31 5.32 -0.57 -5.50
CA LEU A 31 5.18 -0.89 -4.08
C LEU A 31 6.51 -0.75 -3.35
N THR A 32 7.59 -1.30 -3.88
CA THR A 32 8.91 -1.24 -3.26
C THR A 32 9.37 0.20 -3.01
N THR A 33 9.23 1.07 -4.00
CA THR A 33 9.63 2.48 -3.85
C THR A 33 8.73 3.21 -2.86
N SER A 34 7.44 2.86 -2.84
CA SER A 34 6.45 3.49 -1.96
C SER A 34 6.71 3.16 -0.49
N ASP A 35 6.99 1.90 -0.14
CA ASP A 35 7.26 1.51 1.25
C ASP A 35 8.58 2.12 1.80
N ILE A 36 9.59 2.26 0.94
CA ILE A 36 10.80 3.00 1.32
C ILE A 36 10.47 4.46 1.67
N LEU A 37 9.56 5.10 0.91
CA LEU A 37 9.10 6.45 1.23
C LEU A 37 8.27 6.49 2.51
N ALA A 38 7.35 5.52 2.71
CA ALA A 38 6.55 5.41 3.93
C ALA A 38 7.46 5.32 5.17
N MET A 39 8.35 4.34 5.18
CA MET A 39 9.31 4.12 6.26
C MET A 39 10.10 5.40 6.62
N ARG A 40 10.65 6.07 5.61
CA ARG A 40 11.43 7.30 5.82
C ARG A 40 10.58 8.45 6.37
N ASN A 41 9.39 8.65 5.82
CA ASN A 41 8.51 9.74 6.25
C ASN A 41 7.97 9.52 7.66
N ILE A 42 7.62 8.31 8.04
CA ILE A 42 7.21 7.99 9.41
C ILE A 42 8.35 8.29 10.38
N GLY A 43 9.53 7.70 10.14
CA GLY A 43 10.67 7.83 11.02
C GLY A 43 11.25 9.24 11.14
N LEU A 44 11.28 9.98 10.02
CA LEU A 44 11.94 11.29 9.95
C LEU A 44 11.00 12.48 10.13
N ALA A 45 9.72 12.35 9.84
CA ALA A 45 8.79 13.47 9.83
C ALA A 45 7.70 13.36 10.89
N VAL A 46 7.06 12.19 10.99
CA VAL A 46 5.82 12.06 11.76
C VAL A 46 6.10 11.71 13.22
N MET A 47 6.99 10.74 13.47
CA MET A 47 7.22 10.22 14.82
C MET A 47 7.72 11.27 15.80
N GLU A 48 8.60 12.17 15.37
CA GLU A 48 9.11 13.27 16.19
C GLU A 48 8.04 14.32 16.55
N LYS A 49 7.03 14.47 15.69
CA LYS A 49 5.95 15.46 15.89
C LYS A 49 4.82 14.96 16.78
N MET A 50 4.77 13.66 17.06
CA MET A 50 3.79 13.05 17.96
C MET A 50 4.33 13.06 19.40
N SER A 51 3.65 13.80 20.29
CA SER A 51 4.11 13.95 21.69
C SER A 51 3.71 12.77 22.59
N ALA A 52 2.66 12.02 22.26
CA ALA A 52 2.21 10.88 23.05
C ALA A 52 3.13 9.67 22.84
N PRO A 53 3.75 9.11 23.92
CA PRO A 53 4.67 7.98 23.79
C PRO A 53 4.06 6.74 23.13
N GLU A 54 2.77 6.50 23.36
CA GLU A 54 2.05 5.36 22.78
C GLU A 54 1.98 5.45 21.26
N LEU A 55 1.82 6.68 20.72
CA LEU A 55 1.82 6.92 19.29
C LEU A 55 3.22 6.69 18.70
N GLN A 56 4.27 7.12 19.40
CA GLN A 56 5.66 6.90 18.97
C GLN A 56 6.02 5.41 18.96
N ILE A 57 5.58 4.65 19.97
CA ILE A 57 5.77 3.18 20.02
C ILE A 57 5.10 2.52 18.81
N TYR A 58 3.86 2.91 18.50
CA TYR A 58 3.17 2.37 17.33
C TYR A 58 3.88 2.72 16.02
N GLN A 59 4.33 3.97 15.86
CA GLN A 59 5.04 4.41 14.66
C GLN A 59 6.38 3.72 14.48
N ALA A 60 7.11 3.43 15.56
CA ALA A 60 8.32 2.61 15.51
C ALA A 60 8.01 1.19 14.99
N ARG A 61 6.86 0.63 15.38
CA ARG A 61 6.38 -0.65 14.86
C ARG A 61 6.01 -0.54 13.37
N GLN A 62 5.34 0.52 12.96
CA GLN A 62 5.00 0.76 11.56
C GLN A 62 6.26 0.87 10.69
N VAL A 63 7.29 1.64 11.11
CA VAL A 63 8.59 1.70 10.41
C VAL A 63 9.20 0.32 10.22
N TYR A 64 9.11 -0.55 11.23
CA TYR A 64 9.58 -1.92 11.12
C TYR A 64 8.78 -2.74 10.10
N GLU A 65 7.46 -2.60 10.10
CA GLU A 65 6.57 -3.29 9.16
C GLU A 65 6.85 -2.87 7.71
N GLU A 66 6.99 -1.56 7.43
CA GLU A 66 7.38 -1.06 6.09
C GLU A 66 8.73 -1.61 5.62
N SER A 67 9.66 -1.82 6.56
CA SER A 67 10.95 -2.45 6.24
C SER A 67 10.77 -3.92 5.86
N LEU A 68 9.87 -4.64 6.52
CA LEU A 68 9.53 -6.03 6.18
C LEU A 68 8.79 -6.11 4.84
N HIS A 69 7.90 -5.15 4.53
CA HIS A 69 7.20 -5.08 3.26
C HIS A 69 8.20 -4.92 2.11
N THR A 70 9.12 -3.97 2.23
CA THR A 70 10.20 -3.76 1.24
C THR A 70 11.01 -5.04 1.03
N TRP A 71 11.39 -5.74 2.10
CA TRP A 71 12.10 -7.00 2.00
C TRP A 71 11.27 -8.10 1.34
N THR A 72 9.97 -8.12 1.61
CA THR A 72 9.05 -9.08 0.99
C THR A 72 8.98 -8.90 -0.52
N TYR A 73 8.90 -7.67 -1.02
CA TYR A 73 8.94 -7.41 -2.46
C TYR A 73 10.28 -7.79 -3.08
N GLN A 74 11.38 -7.52 -2.38
CA GLN A 74 12.71 -7.97 -2.81
C GLN A 74 12.75 -9.50 -2.93
N HIS A 75 12.23 -10.22 -1.96
CA HIS A 75 12.14 -11.68 -2.01
C HIS A 75 11.32 -12.17 -3.22
N CYS A 76 10.20 -11.52 -3.54
CA CYS A 76 9.43 -11.85 -4.74
C CYS A 76 10.26 -11.64 -6.02
N ILE A 77 10.94 -10.50 -6.14
CA ILE A 77 11.77 -10.14 -7.30
C ILE A 77 12.90 -11.16 -7.49
N GLU A 78 13.64 -11.46 -6.42
CA GLU A 78 14.75 -12.42 -6.43
C GLU A 78 14.30 -13.84 -6.77
N SER A 79 13.21 -14.29 -6.16
CA SER A 79 12.68 -15.66 -6.36
C SER A 79 12.28 -15.91 -7.81
N ILE A 80 11.73 -14.92 -8.50
CA ILE A 80 11.35 -14.98 -9.91
C ILE A 80 12.57 -14.90 -10.84
N GLY A 81 13.70 -14.37 -10.35
CA GLY A 81 14.92 -14.16 -11.12
C GLY A 81 14.93 -12.85 -11.91
N LEU A 82 14.17 -11.85 -11.46
CA LEU A 82 14.17 -10.50 -12.05
C LEU A 82 15.40 -9.70 -11.59
N ASP A 83 15.85 -8.77 -12.42
CA ASP A 83 16.91 -7.84 -12.05
C ASP A 83 16.38 -6.81 -11.04
N GLN A 84 16.90 -6.89 -9.81
CA GLN A 84 16.49 -6.00 -8.72
C GLN A 84 16.82 -4.55 -9.03
N GLY A 85 17.98 -4.29 -9.62
CA GLY A 85 18.41 -2.94 -9.96
C GLY A 85 17.50 -2.32 -11.00
N GLU A 86 17.03 -3.09 -11.98
CA GLU A 86 16.07 -2.64 -12.98
C GLU A 86 14.71 -2.32 -12.32
N ILE A 87 14.16 -3.27 -11.54
CA ILE A 87 12.85 -3.09 -10.90
C ILE A 87 12.86 -1.89 -9.95
N TYR A 88 13.87 -1.79 -9.07
CA TYR A 88 13.96 -0.67 -8.11
C TYR A 88 14.16 0.70 -8.78
N ASN A 89 14.77 0.76 -9.96
CA ASN A 89 14.99 2.02 -10.66
C ASN A 89 13.88 2.39 -11.63
N ARG A 90 12.83 1.58 -11.81
CA ARG A 90 11.72 1.89 -12.72
C ARG A 90 11.03 3.21 -12.41
N TYR A 91 10.94 3.61 -11.14
CA TYR A 91 10.37 4.92 -10.78
C TYR A 91 11.13 6.10 -11.41
N ARG A 92 12.38 5.92 -11.85
CA ARG A 92 13.18 6.96 -12.51
C ARG A 92 12.92 7.06 -14.00
N VAL A 93 12.48 5.97 -14.62
CA VAL A 93 12.35 5.86 -16.08
C VAL A 93 10.91 5.70 -16.54
N VAL A 94 9.99 5.32 -15.65
CA VAL A 94 8.55 5.20 -15.93
C VAL A 94 7.83 6.44 -15.39
N PRO A 95 7.36 7.35 -16.27
CA PRO A 95 6.76 8.62 -15.84
C PRO A 95 5.56 8.46 -14.93
N GLU A 96 4.75 7.42 -15.13
CA GLU A 96 3.52 7.15 -14.38
C GLU A 96 3.82 6.70 -12.95
N ILE A 97 4.84 5.88 -12.75
CA ILE A 97 5.34 5.52 -11.40
C ILE A 97 5.96 6.75 -10.77
N ASN A 98 6.81 7.47 -11.49
CA ASN A 98 7.44 8.70 -11.01
C ASN A 98 6.40 9.74 -10.58
N GLY A 99 5.32 9.91 -11.34
CA GLY A 99 4.25 10.86 -11.03
C GLY A 99 3.66 10.65 -9.63
N LYS A 100 3.33 9.41 -9.28
CA LYS A 100 2.85 9.08 -7.92
C LYS A 100 3.90 9.37 -6.86
N ILE A 101 5.15 8.98 -7.10
CA ILE A 101 6.28 9.22 -6.18
C ILE A 101 6.53 10.72 -5.98
N GLN A 102 6.46 11.54 -7.03
CA GLN A 102 6.65 13.00 -6.93
C GLN A 102 5.53 13.68 -6.15
N ILE A 103 4.27 13.22 -6.30
CA ILE A 103 3.17 13.71 -5.47
C ILE A 103 3.45 13.41 -3.99
N ALA A 104 3.81 12.16 -3.67
CA ALA A 104 4.14 11.78 -2.30
C ALA A 104 5.30 12.62 -1.74
N ASN A 105 6.40 12.75 -2.46
CA ASN A 105 7.54 13.56 -2.06
C ASN A 105 7.15 15.02 -1.80
N ARG A 106 6.43 15.64 -2.73
CA ARG A 106 6.03 17.07 -2.58
C ARG A 106 5.11 17.28 -1.38
N ARG A 107 4.14 16.36 -1.17
CA ARG A 107 3.18 16.47 -0.07
C ARG A 107 3.82 16.23 1.29
N LEU A 108 4.78 15.32 1.37
CA LEU A 108 5.42 14.93 2.62
C LEU A 108 6.67 15.75 2.93
N SER A 109 7.39 16.27 1.92
CA SER A 109 8.61 17.06 2.13
C SER A 109 8.37 18.34 2.92
N SER A 110 7.17 18.92 2.84
CA SER A 110 6.82 20.14 3.58
C SER A 110 6.90 19.97 5.10
N VAL A 111 6.76 18.74 5.60
CA VAL A 111 6.77 18.40 7.02
C VAL A 111 8.06 17.71 7.49
N LEU A 112 8.98 17.43 6.55
CA LEU A 112 10.30 16.85 6.85
C LEU A 112 11.30 17.88 7.39
N ARG A 113 10.95 19.16 7.35
CA ARG A 113 11.84 20.24 7.80
C ARG A 113 12.09 20.12 9.30
N PRO A 114 13.35 20.24 9.76
CA PRO A 114 13.68 20.19 11.19
C PRO A 114 13.20 21.44 11.96
N ASP A 115 12.93 22.54 11.27
CA ASP A 115 12.52 23.84 11.81
C ASP A 115 11.00 24.07 11.82
N ILE A 116 10.20 23.03 11.56
CA ILE A 116 8.74 23.15 11.60
C ILE A 116 8.25 23.49 13.02
N ASP A 117 7.48 24.56 13.16
CA ASP A 117 6.86 24.96 14.41
C ASP A 117 5.35 24.66 14.40
N LEU A 118 4.95 23.57 15.01
CA LEU A 118 3.52 23.16 15.10
C LEU A 118 2.68 24.07 16.02
N LYS A 119 3.26 25.06 16.69
CA LYS A 119 2.51 26.12 17.37
C LYS A 119 2.02 27.18 16.38
N ASP A 120 2.70 27.34 15.25
CA ASP A 120 2.19 28.13 14.14
C ASP A 120 1.00 27.43 13.48
N ARG A 121 -0.13 28.13 13.37
CA ARG A 121 -1.39 27.55 12.84
C ARG A 121 -1.29 27.16 11.37
N ASN A 122 -0.48 27.83 10.57
CA ASN A 122 -0.30 27.49 9.16
C ASN A 122 0.57 26.23 9.01
N GLU A 123 1.63 26.14 9.82
CA GLU A 123 2.48 24.93 9.81
C GLU A 123 1.74 23.70 10.35
N LEU A 124 0.94 23.88 11.39
CA LEU A 124 0.06 22.83 11.89
C LEU A 124 -0.97 22.39 10.84
N HIS A 125 -1.56 23.34 10.11
CA HIS A 125 -2.50 23.01 9.02
C HIS A 125 -1.79 22.26 7.89
N ASN A 126 -0.59 22.67 7.50
CA ASN A 126 0.20 21.97 6.49
C ASN A 126 0.58 20.56 6.94
N PHE A 127 0.95 20.38 8.21
CA PHE A 127 1.21 19.09 8.80
C PHE A 127 -0.03 18.19 8.76
N LEU A 128 -1.20 18.70 9.16
CA LEU A 128 -2.46 17.97 9.09
C LEU A 128 -2.80 17.53 7.67
N MET A 129 -2.64 18.43 6.68
CA MET A 129 -2.89 18.13 5.27
C MET A 129 -1.96 17.02 4.74
N ALA A 130 -0.67 17.09 5.08
CA ALA A 130 0.32 16.08 4.74
C ALA A 130 0.00 14.73 5.41
N TYR A 131 -0.43 14.78 6.67
CA TYR A 131 -0.78 13.56 7.41
C TYR A 131 -2.08 12.92 6.93
N ILE A 132 -3.08 13.71 6.54
CA ILE A 132 -4.29 13.20 5.88
C ILE A 132 -3.95 12.56 4.52
N PHE A 133 -3.06 13.17 3.75
CA PHE A 133 -2.55 12.56 2.52
C PHE A 133 -1.90 11.22 2.82
N PHE A 134 -0.99 11.17 3.79
CA PHE A 134 -0.26 9.96 4.14
C PHE A 134 -1.21 8.83 4.57
N ALA A 135 -2.02 9.08 5.59
CA ALA A 135 -2.89 8.05 6.16
C ALA A 135 -4.11 7.69 5.29
N GLY A 136 -4.70 8.68 4.63
CA GLY A 136 -5.94 8.50 3.88
C GLY A 136 -5.72 8.07 2.44
N ILE A 137 -4.71 8.62 1.76
CA ILE A 137 -4.47 8.37 0.34
C ILE A 137 -3.32 7.39 0.14
N PHE A 138 -2.16 7.69 0.68
CA PHE A 138 -0.95 6.91 0.44
C PHE A 138 -1.11 5.49 1.02
N GLU A 139 -1.27 5.38 2.33
CA GLU A 139 -1.50 4.12 3.05
C GLU A 139 -2.90 3.53 2.77
N GLY A 140 -3.92 4.38 2.93
CA GLY A 140 -5.31 3.96 2.97
C GLY A 140 -5.95 3.68 1.60
N CYS A 141 -5.37 4.18 0.50
CA CYS A 141 -5.97 4.07 -0.82
C CYS A 141 -4.97 3.52 -1.86
N TRP A 142 -3.83 4.15 -2.03
CA TRP A 142 -2.87 3.78 -3.08
C TRP A 142 -2.23 2.40 -2.86
N PHE A 143 -1.88 2.02 -1.63
CA PHE A 143 -1.40 0.67 -1.36
C PHE A 143 -2.49 -0.36 -1.55
N TYR A 144 -3.66 -0.14 -0.97
CA TYR A 144 -4.81 -1.03 -1.11
C TYR A 144 -5.15 -1.33 -2.57
N ASN A 145 -5.24 -0.28 -3.37
CA ASN A 145 -5.54 -0.41 -4.79
C ASN A 145 -4.37 -1.01 -5.57
N GLY A 146 -3.14 -0.72 -5.13
CA GLY A 146 -1.90 -1.23 -5.72
C GLY A 146 -1.76 -2.74 -5.65
N PHE A 147 -2.34 -3.41 -4.64
CA PHE A 147 -2.31 -4.87 -4.52
C PHE A 147 -3.29 -5.57 -5.45
N SER A 148 -4.34 -4.89 -5.89
CA SER A 148 -5.46 -5.51 -6.60
C SER A 148 -5.09 -6.22 -7.90
N PRO A 149 -4.12 -5.78 -8.74
CA PRO A 149 -3.73 -6.53 -9.93
C PRO A 149 -3.14 -7.91 -9.62
N ILE A 150 -2.37 -8.03 -8.53
CA ILE A 150 -1.80 -9.31 -8.10
C ILE A 150 -2.90 -10.24 -7.56
N PHE A 151 -3.86 -9.71 -6.82
CA PHE A 151 -5.01 -10.49 -6.37
C PHE A 151 -5.91 -10.92 -7.54
N ALA A 152 -5.98 -10.14 -8.62
CA ALA A 152 -6.65 -10.56 -9.84
C ALA A 152 -5.97 -11.79 -10.49
N LEU A 153 -4.63 -11.82 -10.53
CA LEU A 153 -3.88 -13.02 -10.95
C LEU A 153 -4.14 -14.22 -10.03
N GLN A 154 -4.13 -14.00 -8.71
CA GLN A 154 -4.42 -15.04 -7.71
C GLN A 154 -5.79 -15.67 -7.91
N ARG A 155 -6.82 -14.89 -8.23
CA ARG A 155 -8.18 -15.40 -8.50
C ARG A 155 -8.23 -16.38 -9.66
N ARG A 156 -7.29 -16.27 -10.58
CA ARG A 156 -7.10 -17.21 -11.71
C ARG A 156 -6.18 -18.38 -11.36
N GLY A 157 -5.74 -18.49 -10.13
CA GLY A 157 -4.85 -19.55 -9.66
C GLY A 157 -3.38 -19.30 -9.93
N LEU A 158 -2.99 -18.06 -10.30
CA LEU A 158 -1.63 -17.65 -10.66
C LEU A 158 -0.98 -16.83 -9.53
N MET A 159 0.34 -16.84 -9.46
CA MET A 159 1.14 -16.01 -8.54
C MET A 159 0.67 -16.06 -7.08
N LYS A 160 0.33 -17.26 -6.61
CA LYS A 160 -0.28 -17.46 -5.27
C LYS A 160 0.65 -17.13 -4.12
N GLY A 161 1.95 -17.39 -4.26
CA GLY A 161 2.95 -17.11 -3.22
C GLY A 161 3.11 -15.61 -3.02
N THR A 162 3.28 -14.84 -4.10
CA THR A 162 3.30 -13.37 -4.05
C THR A 162 2.01 -12.82 -3.46
N ALA A 163 0.86 -13.28 -3.94
CA ALA A 163 -0.42 -12.82 -3.43
C ALA A 163 -0.61 -13.15 -1.94
N GLU A 164 -0.16 -14.28 -1.47
CA GLU A 164 -0.18 -14.62 -0.05
C GLU A 164 0.67 -13.66 0.78
N GLN A 165 1.86 -13.30 0.32
CA GLN A 165 2.70 -12.30 0.96
C GLN A 165 2.00 -10.94 1.01
N LEU A 166 1.42 -10.49 -0.11
CA LEU A 166 0.67 -9.23 -0.17
C LEU A 166 -0.57 -9.22 0.74
N GLN A 167 -1.19 -10.36 1.01
CA GLN A 167 -2.28 -10.44 1.98
C GLN A 167 -1.81 -10.17 3.42
N TYR A 168 -0.58 -10.58 3.79
CA TYR A 168 -0.01 -10.22 5.09
C TYR A 168 0.27 -8.73 5.16
N ILE A 169 0.88 -8.16 4.11
CA ILE A 169 1.13 -6.72 4.00
C ILE A 169 -0.19 -5.95 4.08
N MET A 170 -1.20 -6.32 3.29
CA MET A 170 -2.51 -5.66 3.29
C MET A 170 -3.16 -5.63 4.70
N ARG A 171 -2.95 -6.65 5.51
CA ARG A 171 -3.43 -6.66 6.89
C ARG A 171 -2.74 -5.59 7.74
N ASP A 172 -1.44 -5.40 7.55
CA ASP A 172 -0.69 -4.36 8.25
C ASP A 172 -1.15 -2.98 7.77
N GLU A 173 -1.37 -2.78 6.47
CA GLU A 173 -1.91 -1.53 5.89
C GLU A 173 -3.30 -1.17 6.41
N VAL A 174 -4.15 -2.14 6.75
CA VAL A 174 -5.43 -1.88 7.45
C VAL A 174 -5.19 -1.20 8.78
N LEU A 175 -4.18 -1.65 9.53
CA LEU A 175 -3.83 -1.08 10.82
C LEU A 175 -3.20 0.29 10.66
N HIS A 176 -2.28 0.45 9.69
CA HIS A 176 -1.61 1.72 9.39
C HIS A 176 -2.61 2.81 9.03
N ALA A 177 -3.50 2.54 8.08
CA ALA A 177 -4.55 3.48 7.70
C ALA A 177 -5.51 3.80 8.86
N SER A 178 -5.94 2.79 9.63
CA SER A 178 -6.80 2.98 10.78
C SER A 178 -6.17 3.84 11.86
N PHE A 179 -4.92 3.59 12.19
CA PHE A 179 -4.16 4.37 13.15
C PHE A 179 -4.01 5.81 12.68
N GLY A 180 -3.54 6.00 11.44
CA GLY A 180 -3.30 7.33 10.88
C GLY A 180 -4.58 8.16 10.79
N ILE A 181 -5.71 7.55 10.39
CA ILE A 181 -7.03 8.22 10.38
C ILE A 181 -7.46 8.64 11.79
N ARG A 182 -7.24 7.78 12.79
CA ARG A 182 -7.54 8.12 14.19
C ARG A 182 -6.67 9.26 14.68
N ALA A 183 -5.37 9.22 14.41
CA ALA A 183 -4.43 10.27 14.80
C ALA A 183 -4.79 11.60 14.11
N ALA A 184 -5.10 11.62 12.81
CA ALA A 184 -5.56 12.82 12.12
C ALA A 184 -6.82 13.42 12.76
N LYS A 185 -7.81 12.58 13.10
CA LYS A 185 -9.02 13.04 13.78
C LYS A 185 -8.75 13.57 15.19
N GLN A 186 -7.82 12.97 15.90
CA GLN A 186 -7.42 13.44 17.24
C GLN A 186 -6.74 14.80 17.15
N ILE A 187 -5.81 15.00 16.20
CA ILE A 187 -5.17 16.29 15.93
C ILE A 187 -6.25 17.35 15.61
N MET A 188 -7.21 17.03 14.74
CA MET A 188 -8.28 17.97 14.41
C MET A 188 -9.10 18.37 15.63
N ALA A 189 -9.36 17.44 16.54
CA ALA A 189 -10.16 17.68 17.75
C ALA A 189 -9.37 18.46 18.82
N GLU A 190 -8.14 18.04 19.15
CA GLU A 190 -7.31 18.66 20.19
C GLU A 190 -6.88 20.07 19.82
N GLU A 191 -6.48 20.25 18.58
CA GLU A 191 -5.98 21.53 18.08
C GLU A 191 -7.11 22.45 17.56
N ASN A 192 -8.35 21.98 17.57
CA ASN A 192 -9.49 22.69 16.99
C ASN A 192 -9.17 23.24 15.58
N ILE A 193 -8.70 22.35 14.71
CA ILE A 193 -8.30 22.67 13.34
C ILE A 193 -9.08 21.78 12.37
N LYS A 194 -9.38 22.33 11.19
CA LYS A 194 -10.05 21.57 10.12
C LYS A 194 -9.25 21.75 8.84
N PRO A 195 -9.16 20.69 8.01
CA PRO A 195 -8.56 20.83 6.69
C PRO A 195 -9.46 21.71 5.81
N ASP A 196 -8.84 22.42 4.86
CA ASP A 196 -9.59 23.16 3.84
C ASP A 196 -10.32 22.18 2.91
N PRO A 197 -11.67 22.21 2.81
CA PRO A 197 -12.43 21.29 1.97
C PRO A 197 -12.05 21.35 0.49
N LYS A 198 -11.72 22.54 -0.03
CA LYS A 198 -11.28 22.70 -1.42
C LYS A 198 -9.91 22.07 -1.65
N ALA A 199 -8.98 22.29 -0.74
CA ALA A 199 -7.64 21.68 -0.81
C ALA A 199 -7.71 20.16 -0.68
N ILE A 200 -8.60 19.63 0.17
CA ILE A 200 -8.86 18.19 0.29
C ILE A 200 -9.38 17.61 -1.02
N LYS A 201 -10.39 18.25 -1.62
CA LYS A 201 -10.95 17.81 -2.90
C LYS A 201 -9.89 17.77 -4.00
N LEU A 202 -9.15 18.86 -4.17
CA LEU A 202 -8.05 18.93 -5.15
C LEU A 202 -6.97 17.87 -4.90
N MET A 203 -6.69 17.56 -3.65
CA MET A 203 -5.73 16.51 -3.29
C MET A 203 -6.19 15.12 -3.76
N TRP A 204 -7.47 14.77 -3.57
CA TRP A 204 -8.05 13.52 -4.05
C TRP A 204 -8.04 13.45 -5.58
N GLU A 205 -8.43 14.54 -6.25
CA GLU A 205 -8.47 14.64 -7.72
C GLU A 205 -7.07 14.52 -8.34
N GLU A 206 -6.06 15.16 -7.76
CA GLU A 206 -4.67 15.03 -8.19
C GLU A 206 -4.16 13.60 -8.06
N CYS A 207 -4.49 12.95 -6.95
CA CYS A 207 -4.09 11.57 -6.69
C CYS A 207 -4.82 10.57 -7.60
N GLU A 208 -6.09 10.83 -7.92
CA GLU A 208 -6.84 10.06 -8.92
C GLU A 208 -6.23 10.18 -10.31
N ALA A 209 -5.86 11.39 -10.73
CA ALA A 209 -5.24 11.60 -12.03
C ALA A 209 -3.92 10.81 -12.17
N ALA A 210 -3.10 10.79 -11.12
CA ALA A 210 -1.88 9.98 -11.08
C ALA A 210 -2.17 8.47 -11.08
N GLU A 211 -3.20 8.04 -10.34
CA GLU A 211 -3.63 6.64 -10.31
C GLU A 211 -4.17 6.19 -11.66
N THR A 212 -4.93 7.05 -12.33
CA THR A 212 -5.46 6.81 -13.68
C THR A 212 -4.34 6.69 -14.72
N ALA A 213 -3.35 7.58 -14.67
CA ALA A 213 -2.18 7.49 -15.53
C ALA A 213 -1.40 6.20 -15.30
N TYR A 214 -1.19 5.83 -14.03
CA TYR A 214 -0.53 4.59 -13.66
C TYR A 214 -1.31 3.35 -14.12
N ALA A 215 -2.63 3.33 -13.94
CA ALA A 215 -3.48 2.26 -14.45
C ALA A 215 -3.42 2.13 -15.97
N GLY A 216 -3.39 3.26 -16.70
CA GLY A 216 -3.23 3.28 -18.15
C GLY A 216 -1.87 2.71 -18.62
N TYR A 217 -0.81 2.95 -17.85
CA TYR A 217 0.49 2.36 -18.12
C TYR A 217 0.52 0.85 -17.81
N LEU A 218 -0.03 0.44 -16.66
CA LEU A 218 -0.09 -0.97 -16.27
C LEU A 218 -0.89 -1.82 -17.25
N LEU A 219 -2.03 -1.29 -17.68
CA LEU A 219 -3.07 -2.00 -18.43
C LEU A 219 -3.17 -1.47 -19.86
N LYS A 220 -2.04 -0.96 -20.41
CA LYS A 220 -1.97 -0.54 -21.82
C LYS A 220 -2.42 -1.65 -22.78
N ASP A 221 -2.17 -2.88 -22.39
CA ASP A 221 -2.67 -4.08 -23.04
C ASP A 221 -3.56 -4.84 -22.05
N PRO A 222 -4.71 -5.38 -22.50
CA PRO A 222 -5.67 -6.02 -21.62
C PRO A 222 -5.11 -7.27 -20.93
N ILE A 223 -5.45 -7.45 -19.65
CA ILE A 223 -5.26 -8.73 -18.94
C ILE A 223 -6.61 -9.32 -18.58
N LEU A 224 -6.68 -10.64 -18.47
CA LEU A 224 -7.93 -11.32 -18.19
C LEU A 224 -8.42 -11.06 -16.75
N GLY A 225 -9.65 -10.55 -16.63
CA GLY A 225 -10.34 -10.38 -15.36
C GLY A 225 -9.93 -9.13 -14.57
N TYR A 226 -9.24 -8.17 -15.22
CA TYR A 226 -8.86 -6.91 -14.59
C TYR A 226 -8.69 -5.81 -15.65
N SER A 227 -9.35 -4.68 -15.46
CA SER A 227 -9.33 -3.57 -16.39
C SER A 227 -8.90 -2.25 -15.71
N MET A 228 -8.55 -1.25 -16.52
CA MET A 228 -8.30 0.11 -16.06
C MET A 228 -9.53 0.72 -15.37
N GLU A 229 -10.72 0.43 -15.89
CA GLU A 229 -11.98 0.90 -15.32
C GLU A 229 -12.21 0.30 -13.92
N ASP A 230 -11.93 -1.01 -13.75
CA ASP A 230 -11.96 -1.66 -12.46
C ASP A 230 -11.02 -1.00 -11.46
N HIS A 231 -9.79 -0.72 -11.87
CA HIS A 231 -8.76 -0.12 -11.03
C HIS A 231 -9.14 1.29 -10.56
N VAL A 232 -9.55 2.15 -11.49
CA VAL A 232 -9.93 3.55 -11.19
C VAL A 232 -11.24 3.61 -10.41
N GLY A 233 -12.22 2.77 -10.76
CA GLY A 233 -13.49 2.68 -10.03
C GLY A 233 -13.27 2.26 -8.58
N GLN A 234 -12.40 1.27 -8.35
CA GLN A 234 -12.05 0.82 -7.01
C GLN A 234 -11.32 1.91 -6.21
N TYR A 235 -10.41 2.66 -6.83
CA TYR A 235 -9.80 3.82 -6.19
C TYR A 235 -10.85 4.80 -5.65
N ARG A 236 -11.82 5.20 -6.47
CA ARG A 236 -12.90 6.13 -6.08
C ARG A 236 -13.73 5.60 -4.91
N PHE A 237 -14.03 4.31 -4.94
CA PHE A 237 -14.76 3.66 -3.86
C PHE A 237 -13.98 3.68 -2.54
N ILE A 238 -12.69 3.31 -2.57
CA ILE A 238 -11.83 3.34 -1.39
C ILE A 238 -11.68 4.77 -0.88
N ALA A 239 -11.45 5.75 -1.76
CA ALA A 239 -11.32 7.16 -1.42
C ALA A 239 -12.54 7.68 -0.64
N ASN A 240 -13.76 7.35 -1.09
CA ASN A 240 -14.99 7.69 -0.37
C ASN A 240 -15.02 7.09 1.04
N ARG A 241 -14.61 5.84 1.20
CA ARG A 241 -14.55 5.17 2.52
C ARG A 241 -13.54 5.85 3.44
N ARG A 242 -12.37 6.22 2.94
CA ARG A 242 -11.31 6.90 3.73
C ARG A 242 -11.72 8.32 4.10
N ALA A 243 -12.29 9.09 3.16
CA ALA A 243 -12.82 10.42 3.45
C ALA A 243 -13.91 10.36 4.54
N LYS A 244 -14.86 9.44 4.42
CA LYS A 244 -15.89 9.22 5.44
C LYS A 244 -15.29 8.84 6.80
N SER A 245 -14.28 7.99 6.84
CA SER A 245 -13.61 7.60 8.08
C SER A 245 -12.89 8.78 8.75
N LEU A 246 -12.36 9.71 7.95
CA LEU A 246 -11.78 10.98 8.41
C LEU A 246 -12.83 12.00 8.86
N GLY A 247 -14.12 11.76 8.62
CA GLY A 247 -15.20 12.72 8.85
C GLY A 247 -15.28 13.82 7.79
N LEU A 248 -14.78 13.55 6.59
CA LEU A 248 -14.76 14.45 5.44
C LEU A 248 -15.82 14.05 4.41
N GLU A 249 -16.17 14.98 3.51
CA GLU A 249 -17.06 14.70 2.39
C GLU A 249 -16.45 13.68 1.42
N ALA A 250 -17.32 12.85 0.85
CA ALA A 250 -16.91 11.87 -0.15
C ALA A 250 -16.45 12.59 -1.43
N PRO A 251 -15.21 12.38 -1.91
CA PRO A 251 -14.72 13.03 -3.11
C PRO A 251 -15.44 12.57 -4.40
N TYR A 252 -16.00 11.36 -4.40
CA TYR A 252 -16.65 10.73 -5.57
C TYR A 252 -18.03 10.18 -5.21
N PRO A 253 -19.04 11.04 -4.94
CA PRO A 253 -20.36 10.57 -4.55
C PRO A 253 -20.96 9.58 -5.54
N GLY A 254 -21.50 8.47 -5.03
CA GLY A 254 -22.09 7.41 -5.87
C GLY A 254 -21.12 6.38 -6.45
N ALA A 255 -19.79 6.49 -6.20
CA ALA A 255 -18.86 5.45 -6.61
C ALA A 255 -19.08 4.15 -5.83
N GLU A 256 -19.25 3.05 -6.56
CA GLU A 256 -19.45 1.71 -6.04
C GLU A 256 -18.17 0.86 -6.19
N ALA A 257 -18.08 -0.23 -5.42
CA ALA A 257 -16.95 -1.15 -5.52
C ALA A 257 -16.95 -1.86 -6.87
N THR A 258 -15.91 -1.67 -7.66
CA THR A 258 -15.68 -2.42 -8.90
C THR A 258 -14.98 -3.75 -8.66
N LEU A 259 -14.30 -3.90 -7.53
CA LEU A 259 -13.60 -5.11 -7.11
C LEU A 259 -14.13 -5.59 -5.74
N PRO A 260 -15.38 -6.07 -5.65
CA PRO A 260 -15.99 -6.46 -4.36
C PRO A 260 -15.20 -7.58 -3.66
N TRP A 261 -14.53 -8.44 -4.41
CA TRP A 261 -13.69 -9.50 -3.90
C TRP A 261 -12.40 -9.00 -3.19
N LEU A 262 -12.03 -7.74 -3.37
CA LEU A 262 -10.86 -7.18 -2.69
C LEU A 262 -11.08 -7.06 -1.17
N ASP A 263 -12.29 -6.69 -0.77
CA ASP A 263 -12.67 -6.65 0.65
C ASP A 263 -12.73 -8.08 1.24
N GLU A 264 -13.11 -9.07 0.46
CA GLU A 264 -13.07 -10.48 0.87
C GLU A 264 -11.62 -10.93 1.16
N GLN A 265 -10.65 -10.53 0.34
CA GLN A 265 -9.23 -10.84 0.57
C GLN A 265 -8.72 -10.32 1.93
N ALA A 266 -9.15 -9.14 2.33
CA ALA A 266 -8.83 -8.57 3.63
C ALA A 266 -9.53 -9.32 4.80
N ASN A 267 -10.68 -9.93 4.55
CA ASN A 267 -11.52 -10.61 5.56
C ASN A 267 -11.22 -12.10 5.70
N LEU A 268 -10.88 -12.80 4.62
CA LEU A 268 -10.62 -14.25 4.60
C LEU A 268 -9.57 -14.71 5.63
N ARG A 269 -8.70 -13.81 6.10
CA ARG A 269 -7.68 -14.13 7.09
C ARG A 269 -8.07 -13.87 8.55
N LYS A 270 -9.20 -13.28 8.81
CA LYS A 270 -9.75 -13.25 10.17
C LYS A 270 -10.12 -14.66 10.68
N GLU A 271 -10.31 -15.60 9.75
CA GLU A 271 -10.74 -16.97 10.07
C GLU A 271 -9.60 -18.00 10.05
N LYS A 272 -8.44 -17.72 9.41
CA LYS A 272 -7.28 -18.62 9.46
C LYS A 272 -6.45 -18.38 10.71
N ASN A 273 -6.65 -19.20 11.73
CA ASN A 273 -5.82 -19.21 12.94
C ASN A 273 -4.36 -19.55 12.60
N PHE A 274 -3.44 -18.85 13.26
CA PHE A 274 -2.00 -19.12 13.23
C PHE A 274 -1.65 -20.61 13.47
N PHE A 275 -2.52 -21.36 14.12
CA PHE A 275 -2.36 -22.79 14.39
C PHE A 275 -2.79 -23.70 13.24
N GLU A 276 -3.63 -23.27 12.31
CA GLU A 276 -4.13 -24.10 11.21
C GLU A 276 -3.14 -24.24 10.05
N THR A 277 -2.25 -23.28 9.86
CA THR A 277 -1.21 -23.34 8.82
C THR A 277 0.02 -24.16 9.26
N ARG A 278 0.16 -24.46 10.54
CA ARG A 278 1.33 -25.17 11.10
C ARG A 278 1.26 -26.69 11.06
N VAL A 279 0.12 -27.27 10.85
CA VAL A 279 -0.09 -28.73 11.06
C VAL A 279 0.13 -29.56 9.80
N THR A 280 0.18 -28.97 8.60
CA THR A 280 0.23 -29.74 7.35
C THR A 280 1.61 -29.90 6.74
N GLU A 281 2.66 -29.22 7.23
CA GLU A 281 4.01 -29.29 6.65
C GLU A 281 5.12 -29.78 7.59
N TYR A 282 4.84 -30.10 8.86
CA TYR A 282 5.76 -30.87 9.66
C TYR A 282 5.62 -32.36 9.36
N GLN A 283 6.15 -32.80 8.23
CA GLN A 283 6.65 -34.15 8.14
C GLN A 283 7.89 -34.19 9.06
N THR A 284 7.71 -34.63 10.28
CA THR A 284 8.81 -35.15 11.08
C THR A 284 9.39 -36.29 10.24
N GLY A 285 10.50 -35.99 9.58
CA GLY A 285 11.33 -37.00 8.98
C GLY A 285 11.62 -38.05 10.03
N GLY A 286 11.05 -39.22 9.90
CA GLY A 286 11.37 -40.37 10.71
C GLY A 286 12.83 -40.76 10.47
N ALA A 287 13.73 -40.24 11.27
CA ALA A 287 15.09 -40.73 11.36
C ALA A 287 15.75 -40.21 12.64
N LEU A 288 15.29 -40.72 13.78
CA LEU A 288 16.15 -40.95 14.91
C LEU A 288 15.76 -42.32 15.46
N LYS A 289 16.38 -43.36 14.87
CA LYS A 289 16.54 -44.63 15.57
C LYS A 289 17.69 -44.43 16.57
N TRP A 290 17.39 -44.52 17.84
CA TRP A 290 18.37 -44.69 18.88
C TRP A 290 18.58 -46.20 18.98
N ASP A 291 19.77 -46.70 18.59
CA ASP A 291 20.26 -48.00 18.96
C ASP A 291 20.81 -47.96 20.40
#